data_1ec0be7090b231e333b3c21c1557ed8c
#
_entry.id   1ec0be7090b231e333b3c21c1557ed8c
#
_cell.length_a   1.000
_cell.length_b   1.000
_cell.length_c   1.000
_cell.angle_alpha   90.00
_cell.angle_beta   90.00
_cell.angle_gamma   90.00
#
_symmetry.space_group_name_H-M   'P 1'
#
loop_
_entity.id
_entity.type
_entity.pdbx_description
1 polymer ?
#
loop_
_entity_poly.entity_id
_entity_poly.type
_entity_poly.pdbx_seq_one_letter_code
_entity_poly.pdbx_strand_id
1 'polypeptide(L)'
;VQDIIEEIKNLADQGVREINLLGQNVNNYKGIEGGEKKSLAFLIERTAKIDGIDRIRYTTSHPFEFRDDLVELYAHLPELVSHVHLPIQSGSDRILKLMRRRYTVEKYLDLVFKLKKNRPNISLSSDFIVGFPNESQQDFEDTLFVIDEIKYDESFSFIYSPRPNTPAAEMEDNVSPEEKKERLAILQNRLNHHAFNIGRKMVGTIERLSLIHISEPTRREY
;
A
#
# COMPACT_ATOMS: atom_id res chain seq x y z
N VAL A 1 -19.45 6.26 12.53
CA VAL A 1 -19.00 7.48 11.80
C VAL A 1 -18.89 8.64 12.74
N GLN A 2 -19.99 8.97 13.44
CA GLN A 2 -20.08 10.20 14.25
C GLN A 2 -18.95 10.30 15.29
N ASP A 3 -18.68 9.24 16.05
CA ASP A 3 -17.61 9.24 17.08
C ASP A 3 -16.23 9.56 16.51
N ILE A 4 -15.91 9.01 15.31
CA ILE A 4 -14.65 9.29 14.62
C ILE A 4 -14.58 10.76 14.18
N ILE A 5 -15.67 11.30 13.64
CA ILE A 5 -15.73 12.70 13.19
C ILE A 5 -15.60 13.66 14.39
N GLU A 6 -16.21 13.34 15.53
CA GLU A 6 -16.07 14.14 16.76
C GLU A 6 -14.65 14.08 17.32
N GLU A 7 -14.01 12.90 17.32
CA GLU A 7 -12.61 12.77 17.69
C GLU A 7 -11.70 13.61 16.80
N ILE A 8 -11.88 13.54 15.47
CA ILE A 8 -11.09 14.34 14.53
C ILE A 8 -11.28 15.84 14.72
N LYS A 9 -12.52 16.31 14.99
CA LYS A 9 -12.78 17.71 15.30
C LYS A 9 -12.03 18.16 16.56
N ASN A 10 -12.10 17.37 17.62
CA ASN A 10 -11.38 17.66 18.86
C ASN A 10 -9.86 17.73 18.66
N LEU A 11 -9.31 16.88 17.77
CA LEU A 11 -7.89 16.93 17.39
C LEU A 11 -7.57 18.17 16.55
N ALA A 12 -8.43 18.54 15.61
CA ALA A 12 -8.27 19.74 14.79
C ALA A 12 -8.27 21.03 15.66
N ASP A 13 -9.17 21.11 16.65
CA ASP A 13 -9.23 22.21 17.61
C ASP A 13 -7.94 22.34 18.47
N GLN A 14 -7.22 21.22 18.65
CA GLN A 14 -5.90 21.18 19.30
C GLN A 14 -4.73 21.49 18.34
N GLY A 15 -5.02 21.81 17.07
CA GLY A 15 -4.03 22.16 16.07
C GLY A 15 -3.47 20.97 15.26
N VAL A 16 -4.06 19.79 15.37
CA VAL A 16 -3.68 18.65 14.52
C VAL A 16 -4.11 18.91 13.08
N ARG A 17 -3.22 18.70 12.13
CA ARG A 17 -3.42 19.00 10.71
C ARG A 17 -3.40 17.78 9.81
N GLU A 18 -2.85 16.67 10.27
CA GLU A 18 -2.80 15.41 9.54
C GLU A 18 -3.46 14.30 10.35
N ILE A 19 -4.38 13.56 9.72
CA ILE A 19 -5.08 12.42 10.29
C ILE A 19 -4.64 11.15 9.57
N ASN A 20 -4.27 10.13 10.33
CA ASN A 20 -4.00 8.80 9.80
C ASN A 20 -5.06 7.82 10.30
N LEU A 21 -5.90 7.33 9.37
CA LEU A 21 -6.93 6.33 9.68
C LEU A 21 -6.29 4.94 9.72
N LEU A 22 -6.34 4.30 10.87
CA LEU A 22 -5.70 3.01 11.13
C LEU A 22 -6.73 1.89 11.29
N GLY A 23 -6.36 0.69 10.85
CA GLY A 23 -7.15 -0.52 11.02
C GLY A 23 -6.46 -1.73 10.38
N GLN A 24 -6.93 -2.94 10.65
CA GLN A 24 -6.36 -4.17 10.06
C GLN A 24 -6.64 -4.30 8.56
N ASN A 25 -7.75 -3.76 8.10
CA ASN A 25 -8.18 -3.67 6.70
C ASN A 25 -9.05 -2.41 6.56
N VAL A 26 -8.40 -1.26 6.53
CA VAL A 26 -9.05 0.05 6.61
C VAL A 26 -10.01 0.28 5.46
N ASN A 27 -9.65 -0.15 4.24
CA ASN A 27 -10.50 0.06 3.07
C ASN A 27 -11.79 -0.81 3.06
N ASN A 28 -11.92 -1.78 3.99
CA ASN A 28 -13.18 -2.49 4.25
C ASN A 28 -14.01 -1.86 5.40
N TYR A 29 -13.72 -0.63 5.76
CA TYR A 29 -14.49 0.08 6.79
C TYR A 29 -15.99 0.14 6.44
N LYS A 30 -16.82 -0.12 7.46
CA LYS A 30 -18.29 -0.11 7.37
C LYS A 30 -18.85 0.62 8.59
N GLY A 31 -18.94 1.93 8.49
CA GLY A 31 -19.60 2.74 9.50
C GLY A 31 -21.12 2.78 9.33
N ILE A 32 -21.82 3.29 10.33
CA ILE A 32 -23.26 3.56 10.26
C ILE A 32 -23.48 5.06 10.48
N GLU A 33 -24.26 5.68 9.61
CA GLU A 33 -24.77 7.04 9.79
C GLU A 33 -26.19 7.13 9.21
N GLY A 34 -27.12 7.68 9.98
CA GLY A 34 -28.55 7.77 9.60
C GLY A 34 -29.19 6.40 9.33
N GLY A 35 -28.72 5.32 9.98
CA GLY A 35 -29.19 3.96 9.75
C GLY A 35 -28.62 3.28 8.50
N GLU A 36 -27.79 3.96 7.70
CA GLU A 36 -27.19 3.43 6.49
C GLU A 36 -25.70 3.06 6.68
N LYS A 37 -25.25 2.04 5.95
CA LYS A 37 -23.83 1.67 5.90
C LYS A 37 -23.05 2.67 5.05
N LYS A 38 -21.96 3.20 5.60
CA LYS A 38 -21.06 4.16 4.96
C LYS A 38 -19.67 3.54 4.78
N SER A 39 -19.05 3.85 3.63
CA SER A 39 -17.71 3.35 3.26
C SER A 39 -16.60 4.22 3.87
N LEU A 40 -15.34 3.77 3.69
CA LEU A 40 -14.17 4.57 4.00
C LEU A 40 -14.14 5.88 3.20
N ALA A 41 -14.50 5.82 1.91
CA ALA A 41 -14.57 7.00 1.06
C ALA A 41 -15.47 8.08 1.67
N PHE A 42 -16.65 7.71 2.13
CA PHE A 42 -17.55 8.63 2.82
C PHE A 42 -16.94 9.24 4.10
N LEU A 43 -16.24 8.41 4.90
CA LEU A 43 -15.56 8.91 6.10
C LEU A 43 -14.45 9.91 5.75
N ILE A 44 -13.65 9.63 4.71
CA ILE A 44 -12.59 10.52 4.24
C ILE A 44 -13.17 11.86 3.75
N GLU A 45 -14.24 11.85 2.96
CA GLU A 45 -14.91 13.07 2.51
C GLU A 45 -15.46 13.92 3.67
N ARG A 46 -15.97 13.25 4.70
CA ARG A 46 -16.47 13.95 5.90
C ARG A 46 -15.30 14.54 6.70
N THR A 47 -14.18 13.83 6.79
CA THR A 47 -12.95 14.30 7.46
C THR A 47 -12.35 15.51 6.72
N ALA A 48 -12.33 15.50 5.40
CA ALA A 48 -11.79 16.59 4.59
C ALA A 48 -12.59 17.92 4.73
N LYS A 49 -13.84 17.85 5.20
CA LYS A 49 -14.68 19.04 5.46
C LYS A 49 -14.46 19.66 6.85
N ILE A 50 -13.57 19.09 7.65
CA ILE A 50 -13.26 19.62 8.98
C ILE A 50 -12.17 20.69 8.83
N ASP A 51 -12.50 21.91 9.26
CA ASP A 51 -11.56 23.02 9.23
C ASP A 51 -10.29 22.70 10.04
N GLY A 52 -9.12 22.99 9.45
CA GLY A 52 -7.83 22.73 10.06
C GLY A 52 -7.19 21.40 9.68
N ILE A 53 -7.90 20.47 9.05
CA ILE A 53 -7.33 19.23 8.52
C ILE A 53 -6.82 19.45 7.09
N ASP A 54 -5.51 19.36 6.90
CA ASP A 54 -4.84 19.53 5.60
C ASP A 54 -4.55 18.22 4.89
N ARG A 55 -4.40 17.13 5.65
CA ARG A 55 -3.92 15.86 5.12
C ARG A 55 -4.64 14.70 5.78
N ILE A 56 -5.09 13.78 4.94
CA ILE A 56 -5.72 12.53 5.36
C ILE A 56 -4.94 11.38 4.78
N ARG A 57 -4.55 10.45 5.62
CA ARG A 57 -3.84 9.23 5.28
C ARG A 57 -4.59 8.03 5.83
N TYR A 58 -4.46 6.91 5.17
CA TYR A 58 -4.89 5.62 5.70
C TYR A 58 -3.87 4.53 5.36
N THR A 59 -3.82 3.49 6.16
CA THR A 59 -2.87 2.38 5.99
C THR A 59 -3.57 1.04 6.04
N THR A 60 -2.89 -0.01 5.58
CA THR A 60 -3.39 -1.39 5.60
C THR A 60 -4.58 -1.61 4.66
N SER A 61 -4.33 -1.39 3.37
CA SER A 61 -5.30 -1.66 2.30
C SER A 61 -5.21 -3.10 1.81
N HIS A 62 -6.35 -3.66 1.41
CA HIS A 62 -6.40 -4.96 0.75
C HIS A 62 -6.94 -4.79 -0.68
N PRO A 63 -6.25 -5.27 -1.73
CA PRO A 63 -6.65 -5.02 -3.12
C PRO A 63 -8.09 -5.43 -3.44
N PHE A 64 -8.55 -6.55 -2.87
CA PHE A 64 -9.91 -7.06 -3.08
C PHE A 64 -11.01 -6.14 -2.55
N GLU A 65 -10.73 -5.39 -1.48
CA GLU A 65 -11.70 -4.50 -0.81
C GLU A 65 -11.57 -3.04 -1.29
N PHE A 66 -10.70 -2.78 -2.27
CA PHE A 66 -10.48 -1.43 -2.79
C PHE A 66 -11.58 -1.09 -3.81
N ARG A 67 -12.52 -0.26 -3.39
CA ARG A 67 -13.73 0.06 -4.15
C ARG A 67 -13.53 1.28 -5.04
N ASP A 68 -14.34 1.36 -6.10
CA ASP A 68 -14.28 2.48 -7.06
C ASP A 68 -14.57 3.84 -6.39
N ASP A 69 -15.46 3.91 -5.36
CA ASP A 69 -15.70 5.14 -4.61
C ASP A 69 -14.43 5.71 -3.95
N LEU A 70 -13.56 4.83 -3.43
CA LEU A 70 -12.28 5.24 -2.86
C LEU A 70 -11.28 5.65 -3.94
N VAL A 71 -11.28 4.99 -5.10
CA VAL A 71 -10.44 5.36 -6.25
C VAL A 71 -10.80 6.74 -6.79
N GLU A 72 -12.10 7.06 -6.85
CA GLU A 72 -12.61 8.34 -7.33
C GLU A 72 -12.18 9.53 -6.46
N LEU A 73 -12.02 9.34 -5.15
CA LEU A 73 -11.53 10.39 -4.26
C LEU A 73 -10.16 10.95 -4.69
N TYR A 74 -9.29 10.10 -5.22
CA TYR A 74 -7.98 10.54 -5.69
C TYR A 74 -8.06 11.52 -6.87
N ALA A 75 -9.18 11.58 -7.60
CA ALA A 75 -9.36 12.52 -8.69
C ALA A 75 -9.64 13.96 -8.21
N HIS A 76 -10.27 14.14 -7.04
CA HIS A 76 -10.83 15.45 -6.67
C HIS A 76 -10.59 15.89 -5.23
N LEU A 77 -10.05 15.02 -4.34
CA LEU A 77 -9.86 15.34 -2.93
C LEU A 77 -8.39 15.64 -2.62
N PRO A 78 -7.95 16.92 -2.59
CA PRO A 78 -6.56 17.29 -2.39
C PRO A 78 -6.03 16.95 -0.99
N GLU A 79 -6.87 16.91 0.03
CA GLU A 79 -6.50 16.53 1.39
C GLU A 79 -6.10 15.06 1.50
N LEU A 80 -6.61 14.20 0.61
CA LEU A 80 -6.19 12.80 0.56
C LEU A 80 -4.78 12.72 -0.01
N VAL A 81 -3.82 12.21 0.80
CA VAL A 81 -2.41 12.15 0.40
C VAL A 81 -2.22 11.32 -0.87
N SER A 82 -1.30 11.76 -1.73
CA SER A 82 -0.99 11.08 -3.00
C SER A 82 -0.11 9.84 -2.77
N HIS A 83 -0.53 8.96 -1.89
CA HIS A 83 0.16 7.71 -1.56
C HIS A 83 -0.85 6.60 -1.25
N VAL A 84 -0.60 5.41 -1.78
CA VAL A 84 -1.36 4.19 -1.44
C VAL A 84 -0.39 3.05 -1.15
N HIS A 85 -0.53 2.46 0.04
CA HIS A 85 0.08 1.19 0.35
C HIS A 85 -0.88 0.06 -0.04
N LEU A 86 -0.50 -0.74 -1.06
CA LEU A 86 -1.35 -1.77 -1.66
C LEU A 86 -0.59 -3.09 -1.81
N PRO A 87 -0.53 -3.94 -0.78
CA PRO A 87 0.21 -5.18 -0.79
C PRO A 87 -0.31 -6.20 -1.81
N ILE A 88 0.48 -6.50 -2.84
CA ILE A 88 0.16 -7.55 -3.81
C ILE A 88 0.55 -8.95 -3.33
N GLN A 89 1.67 -9.07 -2.63
CA GLN A 89 2.30 -10.28 -2.12
C GLN A 89 3.06 -11.10 -3.18
N SER A 90 2.49 -11.36 -4.36
CA SER A 90 3.10 -12.09 -5.48
C SER A 90 2.51 -11.62 -6.81
N GLY A 91 3.28 -11.66 -7.86
CA GLY A 91 2.85 -11.39 -9.23
C GLY A 91 2.32 -12.62 -9.97
N SER A 92 2.21 -13.77 -9.32
CA SER A 92 1.66 -14.99 -9.90
C SER A 92 0.26 -15.29 -9.38
N ASP A 93 -0.73 -15.41 -10.27
CA ASP A 93 -2.09 -15.80 -9.91
C ASP A 93 -2.14 -17.17 -9.22
N ARG A 94 -1.24 -18.08 -9.61
CA ARG A 94 -1.12 -19.40 -9.00
C ARG A 94 -0.69 -19.29 -7.54
N ILE A 95 0.31 -18.49 -7.25
CA ILE A 95 0.80 -18.23 -5.88
C ILE A 95 -0.24 -17.45 -5.08
N LEU A 96 -0.86 -16.43 -5.65
CA LEU A 96 -1.93 -15.68 -4.99
C LEU A 96 -3.09 -16.60 -4.56
N LYS A 97 -3.46 -17.56 -5.40
CA LYS A 97 -4.47 -18.57 -5.07
C LYS A 97 -4.05 -19.47 -3.90
N LEU A 98 -2.78 -19.91 -3.88
CA LEU A 98 -2.22 -20.71 -2.78
C LEU A 98 -2.16 -19.89 -1.48
N MET A 99 -1.86 -18.60 -1.56
CA MET A 99 -1.91 -17.64 -0.44
C MET A 99 -3.34 -17.28 -0.02
N ARG A 100 -4.38 -17.86 -0.68
CA ARG A 100 -5.79 -17.56 -0.46
C ARG A 100 -6.15 -16.10 -0.69
N ARG A 101 -5.46 -15.43 -1.61
CA ARG A 101 -5.83 -14.09 -2.06
C ARG A 101 -7.01 -14.18 -3.03
N ARG A 102 -7.95 -13.24 -2.90
CA ARG A 102 -9.23 -13.25 -3.64
C ARG A 102 -9.21 -12.33 -4.85
N TYR A 103 -8.03 -12.03 -5.36
CA TYR A 103 -7.82 -11.18 -6.54
C TYR A 103 -6.79 -11.82 -7.47
N THR A 104 -6.81 -11.40 -8.72
CA THR A 104 -5.82 -11.75 -9.74
C THR A 104 -4.86 -10.58 -9.97
N VAL A 105 -3.73 -10.87 -10.60
CA VAL A 105 -2.75 -9.85 -11.03
C VAL A 105 -3.40 -8.84 -11.98
N GLU A 106 -4.23 -9.31 -12.92
CA GLU A 106 -4.96 -8.43 -13.85
C GLU A 106 -5.82 -7.40 -13.09
N LYS A 107 -6.65 -7.85 -12.14
CA LYS A 107 -7.48 -6.94 -11.32
C LYS A 107 -6.66 -5.98 -10.49
N TYR A 108 -5.52 -6.43 -10.00
CA TYR A 108 -4.60 -5.56 -9.26
C TYR A 108 -4.00 -4.48 -10.16
N LEU A 109 -3.53 -4.84 -11.36
CA LEU A 109 -3.00 -3.90 -12.34
C LEU A 109 -4.07 -2.88 -12.78
N ASP A 110 -5.30 -3.35 -13.05
CA ASP A 110 -6.43 -2.46 -13.38
C ASP A 110 -6.70 -1.43 -12.28
N LEU A 111 -6.66 -1.86 -11.01
CA LEU A 111 -6.82 -0.96 -9.87
C LEU A 111 -5.69 0.08 -9.83
N VAL A 112 -4.44 -0.35 -10.00
CA VAL A 112 -3.28 0.55 -10.02
C VAL A 112 -3.38 1.55 -11.17
N PHE A 113 -3.77 1.11 -12.37
CA PHE A 113 -3.94 2.00 -13.53
C PHE A 113 -5.08 3.01 -13.32
N LYS A 114 -6.20 2.60 -12.70
CA LYS A 114 -7.28 3.54 -12.30
C LYS A 114 -6.77 4.59 -11.31
N LEU A 115 -6.00 4.19 -10.30
CA LEU A 115 -5.39 5.12 -9.33
C LEU A 115 -4.45 6.11 -10.02
N LYS A 116 -3.54 5.64 -10.87
CA LYS A 116 -2.61 6.48 -11.64
C LYS A 116 -3.34 7.40 -12.64
N LYS A 117 -4.46 6.95 -13.22
CA LYS A 117 -5.29 7.79 -14.09
C LYS A 117 -5.93 8.95 -13.33
N ASN A 118 -6.46 8.68 -12.12
CA ASN A 118 -7.11 9.70 -11.29
C ASN A 118 -6.10 10.64 -10.63
N ARG A 119 -4.93 10.14 -10.28
CA ARG A 119 -3.83 10.93 -9.70
C ARG A 119 -2.48 10.49 -10.28
N PRO A 120 -2.02 11.11 -11.39
CA PRO A 120 -0.83 10.67 -12.12
C PRO A 120 0.46 10.58 -11.29
N ASN A 121 0.60 11.44 -10.27
CA ASN A 121 1.77 11.48 -9.39
C ASN A 121 1.53 10.70 -8.08
N ILE A 122 0.62 9.71 -8.09
CA ILE A 122 0.38 8.90 -6.91
C ILE A 122 1.59 8.00 -6.64
N SER A 123 2.10 8.06 -5.41
CA SER A 123 3.13 7.16 -4.91
C SER A 123 2.51 5.82 -4.49
N LEU A 124 3.14 4.73 -4.88
CA LEU A 124 2.66 3.38 -4.60
C LEU A 124 3.69 2.60 -3.81
N SER A 125 3.23 1.97 -2.74
CA SER A 125 4.03 0.98 -2.00
C SER A 125 3.33 -0.36 -1.91
N SER A 126 4.12 -1.43 -1.77
CA SER A 126 3.60 -2.80 -1.74
C SER A 126 4.47 -3.72 -0.89
N ASP A 127 3.92 -4.86 -0.52
CA ASP A 127 4.65 -5.96 0.11
C ASP A 127 4.78 -7.13 -0.86
N PHE A 128 5.93 -7.79 -0.81
CA PHE A 128 6.26 -8.97 -1.60
C PHE A 128 6.76 -10.10 -0.70
N ILE A 129 6.33 -11.31 -1.00
CA ILE A 129 6.81 -12.54 -0.37
C ILE A 129 7.40 -13.41 -1.47
N VAL A 130 8.68 -13.79 -1.33
CA VAL A 130 9.38 -14.72 -2.21
C VAL A 130 9.62 -16.07 -1.54
N GLY A 131 9.78 -17.11 -2.33
CA GLY A 131 10.02 -18.45 -1.81
C GLY A 131 8.82 -19.02 -1.06
N PHE A 132 7.61 -18.68 -1.47
CA PHE A 132 6.42 -19.36 -1.00
C PHE A 132 6.45 -20.84 -1.40
N PRO A 133 5.95 -21.80 -0.60
CA PRO A 133 5.94 -23.20 -0.97
C PRO A 133 5.40 -23.43 -2.38
N ASN A 134 6.14 -24.18 -3.17
CA ASN A 134 5.88 -24.47 -4.58
C ASN A 134 6.00 -23.27 -5.55
N GLU A 135 6.62 -22.17 -5.16
CA GLU A 135 6.90 -21.06 -6.09
C GLU A 135 7.91 -21.53 -7.15
N SER A 136 7.50 -21.59 -8.42
CA SER A 136 8.37 -21.90 -9.55
C SER A 136 9.18 -20.68 -9.98
N GLN A 137 10.17 -20.91 -10.87
CA GLN A 137 10.92 -19.82 -11.49
C GLN A 137 10.00 -18.88 -12.27
N GLN A 138 9.01 -19.41 -12.99
CA GLN A 138 8.04 -18.59 -13.73
C GLN A 138 7.19 -17.70 -12.80
N ASP A 139 6.75 -18.23 -11.64
CA ASP A 139 6.00 -17.41 -10.67
C ASP A 139 6.80 -16.24 -10.12
N PHE A 140 8.11 -16.48 -9.92
CA PHE A 140 9.02 -15.42 -9.50
C PHE A 140 9.24 -14.38 -10.61
N GLU A 141 9.39 -14.80 -11.85
CA GLU A 141 9.53 -13.92 -13.03
C GLU A 141 8.26 -13.10 -13.25
N ASP A 142 7.07 -13.70 -13.07
CA ASP A 142 5.80 -12.97 -13.10
C ASP A 142 5.74 -11.88 -12.02
N THR A 143 6.33 -12.14 -10.85
CA THR A 143 6.42 -11.12 -9.78
C THR A 143 7.36 -9.98 -10.18
N LEU A 144 8.51 -10.26 -10.80
CA LEU A 144 9.41 -9.23 -11.32
C LEU A 144 8.75 -8.41 -12.43
N PHE A 145 7.97 -9.05 -13.31
CA PHE A 145 7.20 -8.36 -14.35
C PHE A 145 6.24 -7.31 -13.74
N VAL A 146 5.48 -7.67 -12.72
CA VAL A 146 4.58 -6.71 -12.04
C VAL A 146 5.35 -5.55 -11.43
N ILE A 147 6.52 -5.79 -10.85
CA ILE A 147 7.38 -4.74 -10.30
C ILE A 147 7.81 -3.75 -11.40
N ASP A 148 8.19 -4.26 -12.57
CA ASP A 148 8.64 -3.44 -13.70
C ASP A 148 7.49 -2.63 -14.35
N GLU A 149 6.29 -3.20 -14.39
CA GLU A 149 5.11 -2.50 -14.91
C GLU A 149 4.67 -1.34 -14.02
N ILE A 150 4.66 -1.55 -12.71
CA ILE A 150 4.13 -0.58 -11.76
C ILE A 150 5.17 0.47 -11.37
N LYS A 151 6.42 0.05 -11.12
CA LYS A 151 7.53 0.89 -10.64
C LYS A 151 7.17 1.57 -9.33
N TYR A 152 7.23 0.77 -8.26
CA TYR A 152 6.91 1.23 -6.92
C TYR A 152 7.91 2.26 -6.38
N ASP A 153 7.40 3.21 -5.60
CA ASP A 153 8.23 4.20 -4.90
C ASP A 153 8.92 3.60 -3.68
N GLU A 154 8.21 2.74 -2.97
CA GLU A 154 8.69 2.04 -1.80
C GLU A 154 8.07 0.64 -1.74
N SER A 155 8.81 -0.33 -1.23
CA SER A 155 8.25 -1.68 -1.06
C SER A 155 9.02 -2.45 0.00
N PHE A 156 8.28 -3.29 0.70
CA PHE A 156 8.85 -4.25 1.64
C PHE A 156 8.84 -5.64 1.02
N SER A 157 9.91 -6.40 1.25
CA SER A 157 10.06 -7.73 0.67
C SER A 157 10.60 -8.71 1.69
N PHE A 158 10.02 -9.89 1.72
CA PHE A 158 10.27 -10.90 2.74
C PHE A 158 10.43 -12.28 2.10
N ILE A 159 11.29 -13.10 2.70
CA ILE A 159 11.25 -14.54 2.45
C ILE A 159 10.03 -15.10 3.19
N TYR A 160 9.30 -16.01 2.54
CA TYR A 160 8.21 -16.73 3.20
C TYR A 160 8.70 -17.38 4.50
N SER A 161 7.97 -17.16 5.57
CA SER A 161 8.17 -17.80 6.86
C SER A 161 6.89 -18.52 7.29
N PRO A 162 6.92 -19.82 7.56
CA PRO A 162 5.74 -20.57 7.93
C PRO A 162 5.19 -20.08 9.27
N ARG A 163 3.89 -19.83 9.31
CA ARG A 163 3.18 -19.45 10.53
C ARG A 163 2.40 -20.67 11.06
N PRO A 164 2.53 -21.04 12.34
CA PRO A 164 1.77 -22.14 12.91
C PRO A 164 0.27 -22.02 12.63
N ASN A 165 -0.39 -23.14 12.43
CA ASN A 165 -1.83 -23.24 12.16
C ASN A 165 -2.31 -22.55 10.88
N THR A 166 -1.43 -22.38 9.90
CA THR A 166 -1.81 -21.92 8.55
C THR A 166 -1.69 -23.05 7.54
N PRO A 167 -2.59 -23.17 6.56
CA PRO A 167 -2.47 -24.19 5.52
C PRO A 167 -1.16 -24.12 4.74
N ALA A 168 -0.57 -22.94 4.60
CA ALA A 168 0.70 -22.77 3.95
C ALA A 168 1.88 -23.41 4.72
N ALA A 169 1.77 -23.51 6.06
CA ALA A 169 2.79 -24.17 6.88
C ALA A 169 2.78 -25.69 6.74
N GLU A 170 1.68 -26.27 6.23
CA GLU A 170 1.52 -27.70 5.99
C GLU A 170 1.90 -28.10 4.56
N MET A 171 2.20 -27.11 3.69
CA MET A 171 2.66 -27.38 2.32
C MET A 171 4.11 -27.85 2.31
N GLU A 172 4.42 -28.77 1.41
CA GLU A 172 5.81 -29.15 1.14
C GLU A 172 6.56 -27.93 0.58
N ASP A 173 7.65 -27.56 1.25
CA ASP A 173 8.48 -26.43 0.85
C ASP A 173 9.65 -26.94 0.01
N ASN A 174 9.47 -26.89 -1.31
CA ASN A 174 10.43 -27.36 -2.30
C ASN A 174 11.37 -26.27 -2.85
N VAL A 175 11.32 -25.06 -2.28
CA VAL A 175 12.23 -23.95 -2.62
C VAL A 175 13.36 -23.91 -1.61
N SER A 176 14.61 -24.12 -2.05
CA SER A 176 15.76 -24.15 -1.15
C SER A 176 15.99 -22.80 -0.44
N PRO A 177 16.59 -22.80 0.77
CA PRO A 177 16.94 -21.57 1.46
C PRO A 177 17.86 -20.64 0.65
N GLU A 178 18.76 -21.23 -0.13
CA GLU A 178 19.69 -20.51 -1.01
C GLU A 178 18.91 -19.80 -2.14
N GLU A 179 18.01 -20.51 -2.79
CA GLU A 179 17.16 -19.96 -3.86
C GLU A 179 16.25 -18.84 -3.34
N LYS A 180 15.67 -19.00 -2.14
CA LYS A 180 14.87 -17.94 -1.50
C LYS A 180 15.69 -16.66 -1.26
N LYS A 181 16.94 -16.78 -0.80
CA LYS A 181 17.84 -15.65 -0.59
C LYS A 181 18.22 -14.98 -1.91
N GLU A 182 18.49 -15.78 -2.95
CA GLU A 182 18.81 -15.27 -4.28
C GLU A 182 17.61 -14.50 -4.87
N ARG A 183 16.41 -15.09 -4.84
CA ARG A 183 15.19 -14.43 -5.28
C ARG A 183 14.94 -13.12 -4.53
N LEU A 184 15.11 -13.10 -3.21
CA LEU A 184 14.97 -11.89 -2.42
C LEU A 184 15.96 -10.82 -2.85
N ALA A 185 17.23 -11.17 -3.05
CA ALA A 185 18.26 -10.22 -3.47
C ALA A 185 17.97 -9.63 -4.87
N ILE A 186 17.55 -10.47 -5.82
CA ILE A 186 17.15 -10.03 -7.17
C ILE A 186 15.97 -9.06 -7.09
N LEU A 187 14.91 -9.42 -6.33
CA LEU A 187 13.70 -8.62 -6.16
C LEU A 187 14.02 -7.27 -5.50
N GLN A 188 14.80 -7.27 -4.42
CA GLN A 188 15.21 -6.04 -3.73
C GLN A 188 16.03 -5.11 -4.63
N ASN A 189 16.95 -5.66 -5.40
CA ASN A 189 17.72 -4.86 -6.37
C ASN A 189 16.81 -4.21 -7.41
N ARG A 190 15.78 -4.92 -7.89
CA ARG A 190 14.82 -4.38 -8.86
C ARG A 190 13.98 -3.26 -8.27
N LEU A 191 13.46 -3.45 -7.06
CA LEU A 191 12.69 -2.43 -6.32
C LEU A 191 13.54 -1.20 -6.02
N ASN A 192 14.75 -1.38 -5.51
CA ASN A 192 15.68 -0.28 -5.21
C ASN A 192 16.05 0.52 -6.47
N HIS A 193 16.22 -0.17 -7.61
CA HIS A 193 16.48 0.50 -8.89
C HIS A 193 15.33 1.43 -9.29
N HIS A 194 14.07 0.98 -9.15
CA HIS A 194 12.91 1.82 -9.44
C HIS A 194 12.79 2.99 -8.48
N ALA A 195 12.88 2.75 -7.16
CA ALA A 195 12.85 3.79 -6.14
C ALA A 195 13.93 4.86 -6.36
N PHE A 196 15.17 4.43 -6.66
CA PHE A 196 16.26 5.33 -6.98
C PHE A 196 15.98 6.20 -8.23
N ASN A 197 15.45 5.59 -9.29
CA ASN A 197 15.10 6.32 -10.51
C ASN A 197 13.97 7.33 -10.30
N ILE A 198 12.99 7.01 -9.43
CA ILE A 198 11.92 7.93 -9.04
C ILE A 198 12.53 9.10 -8.25
N GLY A 199 13.33 8.82 -7.22
CA GLY A 199 14.00 9.84 -6.42
C GLY A 199 14.91 10.77 -7.25
N ARG A 200 15.63 10.23 -8.25
CA ARG A 200 16.44 11.05 -9.17
C ARG A 200 15.61 12.05 -9.97
N LYS A 201 14.40 11.71 -10.35
CA LYS A 201 13.50 12.62 -11.09
C LYS A 201 13.01 13.79 -10.24
N MET A 202 13.04 13.63 -8.90
CA MET A 202 12.63 14.68 -7.95
C MET A 202 13.75 15.68 -7.67
N VAL A 203 14.99 15.41 -8.09
CA VAL A 203 16.12 16.35 -7.90
C VAL A 203 15.87 17.62 -8.69
N GLY A 204 15.85 18.75 -8.00
CA GLY A 204 15.56 20.06 -8.57
C GLY A 204 14.08 20.47 -8.57
N THR A 205 13.19 19.61 -8.05
CA THR A 205 11.78 19.99 -7.80
C THR A 205 11.62 20.54 -6.36
N ILE A 206 10.51 21.27 -6.17
CA ILE A 206 10.12 21.78 -4.85
C ILE A 206 8.90 20.97 -4.41
N GLU A 207 9.04 20.22 -3.31
CA GLU A 207 7.99 19.36 -2.78
C GLU A 207 7.41 19.93 -1.47
N ARG A 208 6.09 19.79 -1.30
CA ARG A 208 5.41 20.18 -0.07
C ARG A 208 5.43 19.01 0.92
N LEU A 209 6.21 19.15 1.98
CA LEU A 209 6.37 18.13 3.02
C LEU A 209 5.66 18.53 4.31
N SER A 210 5.26 17.55 5.12
CA SER A 210 4.90 17.74 6.53
C SER A 210 6.11 17.52 7.43
N LEU A 211 6.08 18.07 8.66
CA LEU A 211 7.17 17.93 9.62
C LEU A 211 7.51 16.48 9.97
N ILE A 212 6.53 15.58 9.95
CA ILE A 212 6.77 14.16 10.24
C ILE A 212 7.59 13.45 9.16
N HIS A 213 7.73 14.05 7.97
CA HIS A 213 8.56 13.52 6.87
C HIS A 213 9.94 14.16 6.83
N ILE A 214 10.22 15.13 7.69
CA ILE A 214 11.53 15.75 7.84
C ILE A 214 12.28 14.94 8.89
N SER A 215 13.09 13.98 8.46
CA SER A 215 14.05 13.34 9.36
C SER A 215 15.17 14.31 9.66
N GLU A 216 15.55 14.45 10.93
CA GLU A 216 16.82 15.10 11.28
C GLU A 216 17.96 14.36 10.56
N PRO A 217 18.90 15.10 9.94
CA PRO A 217 20.06 14.44 9.36
C PRO A 217 20.76 13.69 10.49
N THR A 218 20.78 12.38 10.40
CA THR A 218 21.52 11.51 11.31
C THR A 218 22.98 11.99 11.26
N ARG A 219 23.42 12.66 12.31
CA ARG A 219 24.81 12.99 12.52
C ARG A 219 25.55 11.66 12.60
N ARG A 220 26.17 11.24 11.51
CA ARG A 220 27.15 10.16 11.56
C ARG A 220 28.31 10.76 12.36
N GLU A 221 28.46 10.34 13.61
CA GLU A 221 29.70 10.47 14.31
C GLU A 221 30.71 9.57 13.60
N TYR A 222 31.76 10.17 13.07
CA TYR A 222 32.93 9.50 12.54
C TYR A 222 33.88 9.13 13.69
#